data_e0b6c3c1712fd8fa89880c6bf1ddb677
#
_entry.id   e0b6c3c1712fd8fa89880c6bf1ddb677
#
_cell.length_a   1.000
_cell.length_b   1.000
_cell.length_c   1.000
_cell.angle_alpha   90.00
_cell.angle_beta   90.00
_cell.angle_gamma   90.00
#
_symmetry.space_group_name_H-M   'P 1'
#
loop_
_entity.id
_entity.type
_entity.pdbx_description
1 polymer ?
#
loop_
_entity_poly.entity_id
_entity_poly.type
_entity_poly.pdbx_seq_one_letter_code
_entity_poly.pdbx_strand_id
1 'polypeptide(L)'
;MIASVGIFYNIYRSQVMEDLKTHVHILKTTEAVLEYIEKDFDPKIDNLRITVIDSDGKVEYDSNADIGSMDNHGNRPEVKQALKTGSGSAIRESGTLEKNTYYYAEKMNHGQIIRVAKEAGNLWQFGTQIFPIFLVVLILAI
;
A
#
# COMPACT_ATOMS: atom_id res chain seq x y z
N MET A 1 -29.11 3.12 -1.26
CA MET A 1 -28.18 2.57 -2.26
C MET A 1 -26.81 3.25 -2.26
N ILE A 2 -26.70 4.58 -2.39
CA ILE A 2 -25.40 5.31 -2.38
C ILE A 2 -24.69 5.14 -1.03
N ALA A 3 -25.39 5.18 0.08
CA ALA A 3 -24.82 4.99 1.42
C ALA A 3 -24.19 3.60 1.62
N SER A 4 -24.81 2.55 1.06
CA SER A 4 -24.28 1.18 1.15
C SER A 4 -22.97 1.01 0.37
N VAL A 5 -22.86 1.59 -0.82
CA VAL A 5 -21.62 1.57 -1.62
C VAL A 5 -20.48 2.27 -0.85
N GLY A 6 -20.76 3.40 -0.22
CA GLY A 6 -19.78 4.12 0.60
C GLY A 6 -19.29 3.29 1.80
N ILE A 7 -20.18 2.56 2.47
CA ILE A 7 -19.82 1.69 3.60
C ILE A 7 -18.93 0.54 3.11
N PHE A 8 -19.31 -0.16 2.05
CA PHE A 8 -18.51 -1.24 1.48
C PHE A 8 -17.13 -0.76 1.01
N TYR A 9 -17.07 0.41 0.40
CA TYR A 9 -15.80 1.01 -0.02
C TYR A 9 -14.90 1.34 1.18
N ASN A 10 -15.45 1.87 2.26
CA ASN A 10 -14.68 2.11 3.48
C ASN A 10 -14.16 0.82 4.12
N ILE A 11 -14.97 -0.23 4.15
CA ILE A 11 -14.56 -1.56 4.63
C ILE A 11 -13.42 -2.09 3.75
N TYR A 12 -13.56 -2.00 2.43
CA TYR A 12 -12.54 -2.41 1.48
C TYR A 12 -11.21 -1.68 1.68
N ARG A 13 -11.24 -0.34 1.81
CA ARG A 13 -10.04 0.46 2.10
C ARG A 13 -9.37 0.03 3.40
N SER A 14 -10.17 -0.19 4.43
CA SER A 14 -9.68 -0.66 5.73
C SER A 14 -9.01 -2.03 5.60
N GLN A 15 -9.60 -2.95 4.84
CA GLN A 15 -9.05 -4.27 4.60
C GLN A 15 -7.72 -4.20 3.85
N VAL A 16 -7.61 -3.38 2.79
CA VAL A 16 -6.35 -3.19 2.07
C VAL A 16 -5.26 -2.67 3.01
N MET A 17 -5.58 -1.73 3.91
CA MET A 17 -4.62 -1.18 4.86
C MET A 17 -4.18 -2.21 5.91
N GLU A 18 -5.10 -3.03 6.42
CA GLU A 18 -4.77 -4.10 7.37
C GLU A 18 -3.92 -5.20 6.71
N ASP A 19 -4.16 -5.50 5.43
CA ASP A 19 -3.30 -6.42 4.65
C ASP A 19 -1.87 -5.89 4.53
N LEU A 20 -1.70 -4.60 4.22
CA LEU A 20 -0.38 -3.97 4.15
C LEU A 20 0.35 -4.01 5.50
N LYS A 21 -0.36 -3.72 6.57
CA LYS A 21 0.13 -3.79 7.95
C LYS A 21 0.64 -5.20 8.30
N THR A 22 -0.15 -6.20 7.95
CA THR A 22 0.22 -7.62 8.16
C THR A 22 1.48 -7.98 7.39
N HIS A 23 1.59 -7.57 6.12
CA HIS A 23 2.79 -7.81 5.32
C HIS A 23 4.04 -7.14 5.90
N VAL A 24 3.92 -5.87 6.33
CA VAL A 24 5.04 -5.17 6.99
C VAL A 24 5.45 -5.89 8.28
N HIS A 25 4.47 -6.33 9.08
CA HIS A 25 4.75 -7.04 10.32
C HIS A 25 5.50 -8.35 10.06
N ILE A 26 5.07 -9.14 9.06
CA ILE A 26 5.75 -10.37 8.65
C ILE A 26 7.17 -10.07 8.17
N LEU A 27 7.34 -9.08 7.30
CA LEU A 27 8.64 -8.68 6.79
C LEU A 27 9.57 -8.22 7.91
N LYS A 28 9.07 -7.45 8.87
CA LYS A 28 9.85 -6.93 10.00
C LYS A 28 10.28 -8.01 10.98
N THR A 29 9.44 -9.03 11.21
CA THR A 29 9.75 -10.15 12.12
C THR A 29 10.66 -11.19 11.49
N THR A 30 10.83 -11.18 10.17
CA THR A 30 11.73 -12.08 9.48
C THR A 30 13.08 -11.39 9.34
N GLU A 31 14.08 -11.77 10.14
CA GLU A 31 15.48 -11.28 10.02
C GLU A 31 16.03 -11.44 8.59
N ALA A 32 15.44 -12.34 7.82
CA ALA A 32 15.68 -12.56 6.41
C ALA A 32 15.54 -11.30 5.53
N VAL A 33 14.79 -10.27 5.93
CA VAL A 33 14.61 -9.05 5.10
C VAL A 33 15.93 -8.35 4.83
N LEU A 34 16.81 -8.25 5.82
CA LEU A 34 18.14 -7.65 5.66
C LEU A 34 19.06 -8.56 4.85
N GLU A 35 18.99 -9.86 5.07
CA GLU A 35 19.76 -10.86 4.32
C GLU A 35 19.31 -10.98 2.86
N TYR A 36 18.03 -10.75 2.58
CA TYR A 36 17.45 -10.72 1.23
C TYR A 36 17.87 -9.47 0.45
N ILE A 37 17.96 -8.31 1.09
CA ILE A 37 18.38 -7.05 0.47
C ILE A 37 19.82 -7.12 -0.03
N GLU A 38 20.69 -7.88 0.67
CA GLU A 38 22.11 -8.04 0.29
C GLU A 38 22.37 -9.09 -0.82
N LYS A 39 21.38 -9.94 -1.16
CA LYS A 39 21.60 -11.12 -2.03
C LYS A 39 20.88 -11.10 -3.39
N ASP A 40 20.61 -9.96 -4.00
CA ASP A 40 19.88 -9.89 -5.30
C ASP A 40 18.50 -10.60 -5.27
N PHE A 41 17.88 -10.72 -4.12
CA PHE A 41 16.56 -11.29 -4.00
C PHE A 41 15.51 -10.27 -4.43
N ASP A 42 14.77 -10.58 -5.50
CA ASP A 42 13.61 -9.83 -5.96
C ASP A 42 12.34 -10.50 -5.40
N PRO A 43 11.85 -10.12 -4.21
CA PRO A 43 10.61 -10.65 -3.68
C PRO A 43 9.44 -10.04 -4.45
N LYS A 44 9.12 -10.58 -5.60
CA LYS A 44 7.84 -10.33 -6.25
C LYS A 44 6.74 -10.98 -5.44
N ILE A 45 6.39 -10.34 -4.34
CA ILE A 45 5.11 -10.62 -3.69
C ILE A 45 4.05 -9.99 -4.58
N ASP A 46 3.15 -10.81 -5.10
CA ASP A 46 2.12 -10.40 -6.05
C ASP A 46 1.47 -9.06 -5.67
N ASN A 47 1.63 -8.08 -6.55
CA ASN A 47 1.06 -6.73 -6.43
C ASN A 47 1.53 -5.88 -5.23
N LEU A 48 2.61 -6.26 -4.55
CA LEU A 48 3.23 -5.43 -3.51
C LEU A 48 4.53 -4.82 -3.98
N ARG A 49 4.70 -3.53 -3.73
CA ARG A 49 5.98 -2.83 -3.86
C ARG A 49 6.58 -2.66 -2.47
N ILE A 50 7.80 -3.13 -2.29
CA ILE A 50 8.55 -3.04 -1.04
C ILE A 50 9.66 -2.02 -1.22
N THR A 51 9.78 -1.08 -0.29
CA THR A 51 10.83 -0.06 -0.27
C THR A 51 11.47 -0.04 1.11
N VAL A 52 12.79 -0.03 1.19
CA VAL A 52 13.54 0.21 2.44
C VAL A 52 14.19 1.58 2.35
N ILE A 53 14.04 2.37 3.40
CA ILE A 53 14.43 3.77 3.47
C ILE A 53 15.23 3.96 4.74
N ASP A 54 16.37 4.66 4.66
CA ASP A 54 17.16 4.99 5.84
C ASP A 54 16.52 6.10 6.69
N SER A 55 17.13 6.41 7.84
CA SER A 55 16.65 7.44 8.76
C SER A 55 16.66 8.85 8.16
N ASP A 56 17.45 9.08 7.12
CA ASP A 56 17.58 10.36 6.43
C ASP A 56 16.65 10.47 5.21
N GLY A 57 15.86 9.41 4.94
CA GLY A 57 14.89 9.34 3.86
C GLY A 57 15.46 8.86 2.53
N LYS A 58 16.72 8.43 2.49
CA LYS A 58 17.32 7.84 1.28
C LYS A 58 16.78 6.43 1.07
N VAL A 59 16.40 6.13 -0.17
CA VAL A 59 15.98 4.78 -0.55
C VAL A 59 17.20 3.87 -0.68
N GLU A 60 17.22 2.77 0.07
CA GLU A 60 18.27 1.75 0.06
C GLU A 60 17.88 0.54 -0.77
N TYR A 61 16.59 0.24 -0.86
CA TYR A 61 16.03 -0.85 -1.67
C TYR A 61 14.64 -0.50 -2.18
N ASP A 62 14.32 -0.94 -3.39
CA ASP A 62 12.96 -0.89 -3.96
C ASP A 62 12.76 -2.09 -4.90
N SER A 63 11.64 -2.82 -4.72
CA SER A 63 11.35 -4.02 -5.51
C SER A 63 10.98 -3.76 -6.96
N ASN A 64 10.61 -2.53 -7.32
CA ASN A 64 9.99 -2.22 -8.60
C ASN A 64 10.77 -1.20 -9.43
N ALA A 65 11.73 -0.48 -8.84
CA ALA A 65 12.42 0.59 -9.54
C ALA A 65 13.89 0.70 -9.12
N ASP A 66 14.71 1.28 -10.01
CA ASP A 66 16.11 1.55 -9.74
C ASP A 66 16.25 2.67 -8.70
N ILE A 67 16.92 2.36 -7.58
CA ILE A 67 17.16 3.30 -6.48
C ILE A 67 18.03 4.48 -6.90
N GLY A 68 18.90 4.31 -7.89
CA GLY A 68 19.78 5.38 -8.38
C GLY A 68 19.04 6.57 -8.99
N SER A 69 17.81 6.37 -9.44
CA SER A 69 16.95 7.41 -10.02
C SER A 69 15.90 7.97 -9.04
N MET A 70 15.91 7.51 -7.79
CA MET A 70 14.89 7.90 -6.81
C MET A 70 15.29 9.14 -6.01
N ASP A 71 14.32 10.04 -5.84
CA ASP A 71 14.41 11.15 -4.91
C ASP A 71 14.35 10.68 -3.45
N ASN A 72 14.78 11.55 -2.53
CA ASN A 72 14.63 11.31 -1.11
C ASN A 72 13.16 11.18 -0.70
N HIS A 73 12.84 10.13 0.06
CA HIS A 73 11.48 9.79 0.48
C HIS A 73 11.11 10.26 1.89
N GLY A 74 12.01 10.92 2.61
CA GLY A 74 11.79 11.39 3.97
C GLY A 74 10.61 12.34 4.14
N ASN A 75 10.23 13.07 3.08
CA ASN A 75 9.08 13.97 3.07
C ASN A 75 7.74 13.31 2.70
N ARG A 76 7.75 12.02 2.38
CA ARG A 76 6.50 11.29 2.11
C ARG A 76 5.68 11.18 3.41
N PRO A 77 4.35 11.43 3.38
CA PRO A 77 3.54 11.47 4.59
C PRO A 77 3.65 10.23 5.47
N GLU A 78 3.58 9.05 4.87
CA GLU A 78 3.70 7.77 5.55
C GLU A 78 5.09 7.56 6.18
N VAL A 79 6.15 7.97 5.49
CA VAL A 79 7.54 7.86 5.95
C VAL A 79 7.80 8.83 7.09
N LYS A 80 7.41 10.09 6.92
CA LYS A 80 7.54 11.14 7.94
C LYS A 80 6.80 10.78 9.22
N GLN A 81 5.61 10.21 9.11
CA GLN A 81 4.83 9.73 10.24
C GLN A 81 5.53 8.53 10.91
N ALA A 82 6.03 7.56 10.14
CA ALA A 82 6.74 6.40 10.68
C ALA A 82 8.04 6.79 11.40
N LEU A 83 8.80 7.74 10.87
CA LEU A 83 9.99 8.27 11.55
C LEU A 83 9.65 8.89 12.92
N LYS A 84 8.50 9.57 13.01
CA LYS A 84 8.06 10.28 14.21
C LYS A 84 7.39 9.38 15.24
N THR A 85 6.52 8.47 14.81
CA THR A 85 5.61 7.71 15.69
C THR A 85 5.82 6.20 15.65
N GLY A 86 6.69 5.70 14.77
CA GLY A 86 6.95 4.28 14.57
C GLY A 86 6.20 3.65 13.42
N SER A 87 5.06 4.21 12.99
CA SER A 87 4.29 3.75 11.83
C SER A 87 3.58 4.90 11.14
N GLY A 88 3.27 4.73 9.86
CA GLY A 88 2.55 5.71 9.07
C GLY A 88 1.82 5.10 7.89
N SER A 89 0.79 5.77 7.42
CA SER A 89 0.02 5.34 6.26
C SER A 89 -0.39 6.53 5.39
N ALA A 90 -0.57 6.26 4.10
CA ALA A 90 -1.07 7.24 3.15
C ALA A 90 -1.84 6.56 2.02
N ILE A 91 -2.77 7.27 1.43
CA ILE A 91 -3.47 6.85 0.22
C ILE A 91 -3.29 7.95 -0.81
N ARG A 92 -2.79 7.59 -1.99
CA ARG A 92 -2.69 8.52 -3.13
C ARG A 92 -3.72 8.13 -4.16
N GLU A 93 -4.62 9.07 -4.41
CA GLU A 93 -5.65 8.90 -5.43
C GLU A 93 -5.07 9.19 -6.80
N SER A 94 -5.37 8.31 -7.77
CA SER A 94 -5.06 8.58 -9.17
C SER A 94 -6.22 9.32 -9.80
N GLY A 95 -5.97 10.53 -10.30
CA GLY A 95 -6.99 11.31 -10.99
C GLY A 95 -7.39 10.78 -12.37
N THR A 96 -6.58 9.90 -12.94
CA THR A 96 -6.76 9.36 -14.31
C THR A 96 -6.93 7.85 -14.36
N LEU A 97 -6.51 7.14 -13.33
CA LEU A 97 -6.60 5.69 -13.23
C LEU A 97 -7.67 5.32 -12.20
N GLU A 98 -8.42 4.28 -12.47
CA GLU A 98 -9.46 3.75 -11.58
C GLU A 98 -8.89 3.08 -10.32
N LYS A 99 -7.65 3.40 -9.95
CA LYS A 99 -6.93 2.79 -8.85
C LYS A 99 -6.32 3.84 -7.93
N ASN A 100 -6.30 3.53 -6.65
CA ASN A 100 -5.57 4.26 -5.63
C ASN A 100 -4.33 3.46 -5.21
N THR A 101 -3.27 4.15 -4.82
CA THR A 101 -2.11 3.51 -4.23
C THR A 101 -2.15 3.70 -2.71
N TYR A 102 -2.15 2.59 -2.01
CA TYR A 102 -2.12 2.51 -0.55
C TYR A 102 -0.68 2.30 -0.09
N TYR A 103 -0.25 3.05 0.91
CA TYR A 103 1.08 2.97 1.50
C TYR A 103 0.97 2.72 2.98
N TYR A 104 1.76 1.80 3.49
CA TYR A 104 1.99 1.61 4.91
C TYR A 104 3.49 1.52 5.18
N ALA A 105 3.96 2.23 6.20
CA ALA A 105 5.36 2.30 6.57
C ALA A 105 5.52 2.02 8.07
N GLU A 106 6.58 1.32 8.44
CA GLU A 106 6.90 1.03 9.84
C GLU A 106 8.40 1.15 10.09
N LYS A 107 8.74 1.72 11.23
CA LYS A 107 10.13 1.87 11.67
C LYS A 107 10.66 0.54 12.18
N MET A 108 11.82 0.14 11.67
CA MET A 108 12.56 -1.04 12.09
C MET A 108 13.42 -0.75 13.31
N ASN A 109 13.91 -1.81 13.97
CA ASN A 109 14.73 -1.70 15.18
C ASN A 109 16.05 -0.93 14.95
N HIS A 110 16.57 -0.94 13.73
CA HIS A 110 17.82 -0.25 13.36
C HIS A 110 17.60 1.18 12.85
N GLY A 111 16.36 1.70 12.94
CA GLY A 111 16.03 3.07 12.53
C GLY A 111 15.62 3.23 11.06
N GLN A 112 15.80 2.22 10.23
CA GLN A 112 15.30 2.18 8.85
C GLN A 112 13.77 2.11 8.84
N ILE A 113 13.17 2.51 7.73
CA ILE A 113 11.74 2.40 7.47
C ILE A 113 11.52 1.32 6.40
N ILE A 114 10.70 0.33 6.71
CA ILE A 114 10.11 -0.53 5.68
C ILE A 114 8.76 0.03 5.26
N ARG A 115 8.59 0.21 3.96
CA ARG A 115 7.35 0.70 3.36
C ARG A 115 6.84 -0.31 2.35
N VAL A 116 5.57 -0.66 2.43
CA VAL A 116 4.87 -1.43 1.39
C VAL A 116 3.83 -0.56 0.71
N ALA A 117 3.62 -0.81 -0.57
CA ALA A 117 2.60 -0.15 -1.36
C ALA A 117 1.82 -1.16 -2.21
N LYS A 118 0.53 -0.91 -2.38
CA LYS A 118 -0.37 -1.72 -3.20
C LYS A 118 -1.34 -0.82 -3.95
N GLU A 119 -1.52 -1.11 -5.24
CA GLU A 119 -2.62 -0.51 -6.01
C GLU A 119 -3.92 -1.28 -5.75
N ALA A 120 -4.99 -0.56 -5.51
CA ALA A 120 -6.32 -1.13 -5.32
C ALA A 120 -7.39 -0.24 -5.95
N GLY A 121 -8.53 -0.83 -6.31
CA GLY A 121 -9.63 -0.12 -6.97
C GLY A 121 -10.12 1.10 -6.18
N ASN A 122 -10.49 2.14 -6.87
CA ASN A 122 -11.12 3.32 -6.28
C ASN A 122 -12.66 3.16 -6.26
N LEU A 123 -13.35 4.16 -5.67
CA LEU A 123 -14.80 4.13 -5.53
C LEU A 123 -15.54 4.00 -6.89
N TRP A 124 -14.97 4.59 -7.94
CA TRP A 124 -15.56 4.54 -9.28
C TRP A 124 -15.52 3.14 -9.87
N GLN A 125 -14.39 2.45 -9.77
CA GLN A 125 -14.26 1.06 -10.19
C GLN A 125 -15.24 0.14 -9.44
N PHE A 126 -15.39 0.36 -8.14
CA PHE A 126 -16.37 -0.36 -7.32
C PHE A 126 -17.80 -0.14 -7.80
N GLY A 127 -18.17 1.11 -8.08
CA GLY A 127 -19.47 1.48 -8.59
C GLY A 127 -19.79 0.82 -9.94
N THR A 128 -18.87 0.84 -10.88
CA THR A 128 -19.05 0.27 -12.23
C THR A 128 -19.16 -1.26 -12.21
N GLN A 129 -18.49 -1.93 -11.29
CA GLN A 129 -18.57 -3.40 -11.16
C GLN A 129 -19.88 -3.86 -10.49
N ILE A 130 -20.41 -3.10 -9.54
CA ILE A 130 -21.61 -3.48 -8.78
C ILE A 130 -22.90 -3.05 -9.51
N PHE A 131 -22.87 -1.97 -10.25
CA PHE A 131 -24.05 -1.43 -10.96
C PHE A 131 -24.78 -2.45 -11.86
N PRO A 132 -24.10 -3.22 -12.72
CA PRO A 132 -24.78 -4.22 -13.56
C PRO A 132 -25.45 -5.33 -12.74
N ILE A 133 -24.86 -5.73 -11.60
CA ILE A 133 -25.44 -6.73 -10.69
C ILE A 133 -26.75 -6.20 -10.11
N PHE A 134 -26.79 -4.96 -9.66
CA PHE A 134 -28.01 -4.31 -9.17
C PHE A 134 -29.11 -4.24 -10.25
N LEU A 135 -28.73 -3.97 -11.48
CA LEU A 135 -29.67 -3.88 -12.59
C LEU A 135 -30.31 -5.23 -12.91
N VAL A 136 -29.52 -6.31 -12.89
CA VAL A 136 -30.01 -7.69 -13.05
C VAL A 136 -30.97 -8.07 -11.93
N VAL A 137 -30.62 -7.80 -10.68
CA VAL A 137 -31.48 -8.08 -9.52
C VAL A 137 -32.79 -7.31 -9.60
N LEU A 138 -32.75 -6.05 -10.01
CA LEU A 138 -33.93 -5.22 -10.19
C LEU A 138 -34.88 -5.80 -11.27
N ILE A 139 -34.33 -6.26 -12.39
CA ILE A 139 -35.12 -6.87 -13.50
C ILE A 139 -35.76 -8.17 -13.03
N LEU A 140 -35.07 -8.99 -12.24
CA LEU A 140 -35.60 -10.26 -11.74
C LEU A 140 -36.64 -10.09 -10.62
N ALA A 141 -36.73 -8.92 -10.01
CA ALA A 141 -37.67 -8.60 -8.94
C ALA A 141 -39.00 -8.01 -9.44
N ILE A 142 -39.17 -7.78 -10.75
CA ILE A 142 -40.39 -7.30 -11.43
C ILE A 142 -41.09 -8.47 -12.07
#